data_222904f623c021a2f1738c98efa4f1f3
#
_entry.id   222904f623c021a2f1738c98efa4f1f3
#
_cell.length_a   1.000
_cell.length_b   1.000
_cell.length_c   1.000
_cell.angle_alpha   90.00
_cell.angle_beta   90.00
_cell.angle_gamma   90.00
#
_symmetry.space_group_name_H-M   'P 1'
#
loop_
_entity.id
_entity.type
_entity.pdbx_description
1 polymer ?
#
loop_
_entity_poly.entity_id
_entity_poly.type
_entity_poly.pdbx_seq_one_letter_code
_entity_poly.pdbx_strand_id
1 'polypeptide(L)'
;VEEYIYPAMEDYKVDFVVDSGMHSRTIQLPLKPFTLIGATTRAGLLSPPMRTRFGITHSLKFWDEPDLLLRAEMSCDMLELDYEPEALTLLAKRSRGTPRITNRLVRRCRDFAQVKADGVLTVSTVGAALELEGIDKLGLDDLDRRFLRTIATTYRGGPVGIEAVAATLGEESDTLVDVVEPYLLQA
;
A
#
# COMPACT_ATOMS: atom_id res chain seq x y z
N VAL A 1 16.10 2.71 -16.50
CA VAL A 1 14.78 2.19 -16.91
C VAL A 1 13.97 3.27 -17.63
N GLU A 2 13.92 4.52 -17.11
CA GLU A 2 13.14 5.61 -17.71
C GLU A 2 13.53 5.89 -19.17
N GLU A 3 14.82 5.90 -19.50
CA GLU A 3 15.34 6.21 -20.83
C GLU A 3 14.83 5.26 -21.93
N TYR A 4 14.54 3.99 -21.59
CA TYR A 4 13.96 3.03 -22.54
C TYR A 4 12.48 3.29 -22.85
N ILE A 5 11.79 4.01 -21.97
CA ILE A 5 10.36 4.28 -22.13
C ILE A 5 10.11 5.53 -22.97
N TYR A 6 11.04 6.47 -23.00
CA TYR A 6 10.86 7.74 -23.74
C TYR A 6 10.55 7.54 -25.22
N PRO A 7 11.33 6.74 -26.00
CA PRO A 7 11.01 6.52 -27.41
C PRO A 7 9.65 5.82 -27.60
N ALA A 8 9.26 4.98 -26.64
CA ALA A 8 7.95 4.33 -26.68
C ALA A 8 6.80 5.33 -26.50
N MET A 9 6.97 6.31 -25.61
CA MET A 9 5.96 7.34 -25.34
C MET A 9 5.86 8.41 -26.43
N GLU A 10 6.99 8.77 -27.04
CA GLU A 10 7.07 9.88 -28.03
C GLU A 10 6.87 9.39 -29.46
N ASP A 11 7.58 8.32 -29.82
CA ASP A 11 7.70 7.86 -31.23
C ASP A 11 7.02 6.51 -31.49
N TYR A 12 6.43 5.88 -30.48
CA TYR A 12 5.89 4.54 -30.56
C TYR A 12 6.93 3.51 -31.06
N LYS A 13 8.14 3.58 -30.50
CA LYS A 13 9.26 2.69 -30.85
C LYS A 13 9.96 2.22 -29.57
N VAL A 14 10.50 1.02 -29.62
CA VAL A 14 11.38 0.50 -28.55
C VAL A 14 12.70 0.12 -29.17
N ASP A 15 13.79 0.57 -28.56
CA ASP A 15 15.15 0.29 -28.98
C ASP A 15 15.69 -0.92 -28.22
N PHE A 16 16.07 -1.98 -28.95
CA PHE A 16 16.71 -3.15 -28.39
C PHE A 16 18.17 -3.20 -28.82
N VAL A 17 19.07 -3.28 -27.88
CA VAL A 17 20.48 -3.54 -28.12
C VAL A 17 20.69 -5.05 -28.18
N VAL A 18 21.03 -5.58 -29.35
CA VAL A 18 21.11 -7.03 -29.61
C VAL A 18 22.47 -7.61 -29.28
N ASP A 19 23.51 -6.79 -29.10
CA ASP A 19 24.86 -7.29 -28.81
C ASP A 19 25.61 -6.35 -27.86
N SER A 20 26.42 -6.91 -26.96
CA SER A 20 27.26 -6.16 -26.05
C SER A 20 28.72 -6.20 -26.56
N GLY A 21 29.17 -5.13 -27.20
CA GLY A 21 30.56 -5.03 -27.67
C GLY A 21 30.75 -3.94 -28.73
N MET A 22 31.97 -3.94 -29.36
CA MET A 22 32.32 -2.94 -30.38
C MET A 22 31.45 -2.98 -31.67
N HIS A 23 30.52 -3.93 -31.77
CA HIS A 23 29.57 -4.07 -32.87
C HIS A 23 28.11 -4.11 -32.42
N SER A 24 27.78 -3.43 -31.29
CA SER A 24 26.41 -3.39 -30.83
C SER A 24 25.47 -2.85 -31.92
N ARG A 25 24.41 -3.60 -32.21
CA ARG A 25 23.34 -3.18 -33.14
C ARG A 25 22.10 -2.85 -32.33
N THR A 26 21.56 -1.65 -32.54
CA THR A 26 20.24 -1.28 -31.99
C THR A 26 19.19 -1.62 -33.05
N ILE A 27 18.21 -2.41 -32.66
CA ILE A 27 17.04 -2.72 -33.49
C ILE A 27 15.87 -1.90 -32.94
N GLN A 28 15.24 -1.11 -33.79
CA GLN A 28 14.01 -0.37 -33.44
C GLN A 28 12.80 -1.19 -33.81
N LEU A 29 11.96 -1.48 -32.82
CA LEU A 29 10.68 -2.14 -33.04
C LEU A 29 9.55 -1.12 -32.96
N PRO A 30 8.72 -0.97 -34.01
CA PRO A 30 7.57 -0.09 -33.97
C PRO A 30 6.47 -0.65 -33.05
N LEU A 31 5.87 0.20 -32.25
CA LEU A 31 4.73 -0.12 -31.40
C LEU A 31 3.44 0.43 -32.04
N LYS A 32 2.34 -0.26 -31.81
CA LYS A 32 1.02 0.33 -32.09
C LYS A 32 0.75 1.43 -31.08
N PRO A 33 -0.04 2.47 -31.43
CA PRO A 33 -0.47 3.47 -30.47
C PRO A 33 -1.09 2.82 -29.22
N PHE A 34 -0.68 3.29 -28.04
CA PHE A 34 -1.11 2.74 -26.75
C PHE A 34 -1.25 3.87 -25.72
N THR A 35 -1.95 3.58 -24.64
CA THR A 35 -2.03 4.45 -23.47
C THR A 35 -1.13 3.88 -22.38
N LEU A 36 -0.20 4.71 -21.90
CA LEU A 36 0.67 4.35 -20.77
C LEU A 36 0.05 4.86 -19.46
N ILE A 37 -0.13 3.94 -18.52
CA ILE A 37 -0.57 4.27 -17.16
C ILE A 37 0.55 3.85 -16.20
N GLY A 38 1.04 4.80 -15.41
CA GLY A 38 2.05 4.57 -14.38
C GLY A 38 1.48 4.87 -12.99
N ALA A 39 1.97 4.18 -11.99
CA ALA A 39 1.69 4.46 -10.59
C ALA A 39 2.97 4.38 -9.76
N THR A 40 3.12 5.28 -8.81
CA THR A 40 4.26 5.32 -7.89
C THR A 40 3.83 5.86 -6.54
N THR A 41 4.46 5.38 -5.47
CA THR A 41 4.36 5.97 -4.13
C THR A 41 5.33 7.14 -3.95
N ARG A 42 6.37 7.22 -4.80
CA ARG A 42 7.48 8.17 -4.70
C ARG A 42 7.56 9.04 -5.96
N ALA A 43 6.58 9.91 -6.18
CA ALA A 43 6.57 10.83 -7.33
C ALA A 43 7.82 11.72 -7.39
N GLY A 44 8.45 12.00 -6.24
CA GLY A 44 9.69 12.78 -6.14
C GLY A 44 10.90 12.12 -6.81
N LEU A 45 10.92 10.79 -6.93
CA LEU A 45 11.99 10.04 -7.58
C LEU A 45 11.87 9.99 -9.10
N LEU A 46 10.71 10.36 -9.66
CA LEU A 46 10.56 10.48 -11.12
C LEU A 46 11.34 11.68 -11.62
N SER A 47 12.13 11.49 -12.67
CA SER A 47 12.84 12.59 -13.32
C SER A 47 11.87 13.65 -13.85
N PRO A 48 12.26 14.94 -13.89
CA PRO A 48 11.42 15.99 -14.50
C PRO A 48 11.00 15.65 -15.94
N PRO A 49 11.87 15.12 -16.83
CA PRO A 49 11.47 14.72 -18.16
C PRO A 49 10.40 13.62 -18.17
N MET A 50 10.43 12.68 -17.24
CA MET A 50 9.42 11.63 -17.13
C MET A 50 8.07 12.20 -16.70
N ARG A 51 8.07 13.11 -15.71
CA ARG A 51 6.83 13.75 -15.23
C ARG A 51 6.13 14.57 -16.29
N THR A 52 6.89 15.30 -17.12
CA THR A 52 6.31 16.15 -18.19
C THR A 52 5.71 15.36 -19.34
N ARG A 53 6.11 14.08 -19.51
CA ARG A 53 5.57 13.21 -20.57
C ARG A 53 4.21 12.61 -20.21
N PHE A 54 3.86 12.54 -18.94
CA PHE A 54 2.51 12.18 -18.52
C PHE A 54 1.60 13.42 -18.62
N GLY A 55 0.65 13.40 -19.54
CA GLY A 55 -0.29 14.50 -19.76
C GLY A 55 -1.32 14.67 -18.64
N ILE A 56 -1.56 13.62 -17.84
CA ILE A 56 -2.51 13.62 -16.73
C ILE A 56 -1.83 13.04 -15.51
N THR A 57 -1.92 13.74 -14.38
CA THR A 57 -1.39 13.28 -13.09
C THR A 57 -2.47 13.37 -12.03
N HIS A 58 -2.73 12.27 -11.35
CA HIS A 58 -3.65 12.20 -10.22
C HIS A 58 -2.92 11.82 -8.95
N SER A 59 -3.20 12.54 -7.86
CA SER A 59 -2.77 12.16 -6.52
C SER A 59 -3.91 11.41 -5.83
N LEU A 60 -3.68 10.12 -5.55
CA LEU A 60 -4.63 9.30 -4.82
C LEU A 60 -4.53 9.60 -3.33
N LYS A 61 -5.69 9.85 -2.70
CA LYS A 61 -5.81 10.03 -1.26
C LYS A 61 -6.22 8.72 -0.60
N PHE A 62 -6.03 8.65 0.70
CA PHE A 62 -6.64 7.59 1.51
C PHE A 62 -8.16 7.69 1.41
N TRP A 63 -8.80 6.53 1.48
CA TRP A 63 -10.26 6.43 1.48
C TRP A 63 -10.80 6.79 2.86
N ASP A 64 -11.97 7.38 2.90
CA ASP A 64 -12.68 7.63 4.15
C ASP A 64 -13.36 6.35 4.68
N GLU A 65 -13.85 6.43 5.91
CA GLU A 65 -14.48 5.29 6.58
C GLU A 65 -15.73 4.77 5.85
N PRO A 66 -16.64 5.62 5.33
CA PRO A 66 -17.79 5.16 4.56
C PRO A 66 -17.43 4.40 3.29
N ASP A 67 -16.43 4.84 2.54
CA ASP A 67 -15.98 4.15 1.33
C ASP A 67 -15.32 2.80 1.66
N LEU A 68 -14.57 2.73 2.77
CA LEU A 68 -13.97 1.48 3.24
C LEU A 68 -15.02 0.51 3.76
N LEU A 69 -16.09 1.01 4.39
CA LEU A 69 -17.24 0.19 4.81
C LEU A 69 -17.93 -0.43 3.59
N LEU A 70 -18.27 0.39 2.59
CA LEU A 70 -18.85 -0.10 1.34
C LEU A 70 -17.93 -1.14 0.67
N ARG A 71 -16.62 -0.91 0.70
CA ARG A 71 -15.65 -1.88 0.17
C ARG A 71 -15.65 -3.19 0.95
N ALA A 72 -15.78 -3.14 2.28
CA ALA A 72 -15.87 -4.33 3.12
C ALA A 72 -17.16 -5.13 2.81
N GLU A 73 -18.31 -4.46 2.71
CA GLU A 73 -19.58 -5.06 2.30
C GLU A 73 -19.46 -5.78 0.95
N MET A 74 -18.99 -5.10 -0.09
CA MET A 74 -18.77 -5.70 -1.41
C MET A 74 -17.84 -6.93 -1.33
N SER A 75 -16.86 -6.92 -0.44
CA SER A 75 -15.94 -8.04 -0.29
C SER A 75 -16.59 -9.22 0.42
N CYS A 76 -17.45 -8.96 1.41
CA CYS A 76 -18.23 -10.00 2.09
C CYS A 76 -19.25 -10.64 1.13
N ASP A 77 -19.96 -9.83 0.34
CA ASP A 77 -20.90 -10.31 -0.67
C ASP A 77 -20.22 -11.23 -1.70
N MET A 78 -19.05 -10.79 -2.22
CA MET A 78 -18.26 -11.59 -3.16
C MET A 78 -17.73 -12.91 -2.56
N LEU A 79 -17.56 -12.97 -1.24
CA LEU A 79 -17.08 -14.14 -0.51
C LEU A 79 -18.22 -14.95 0.12
N GLU A 80 -19.47 -14.53 -0.10
CA GLU A 80 -20.69 -15.15 0.44
C GLU A 80 -20.63 -15.29 1.96
N LEU A 81 -20.21 -14.20 2.66
CA LEU A 81 -20.04 -14.16 4.11
C LEU A 81 -21.23 -13.47 4.78
N ASP A 82 -21.76 -14.12 5.80
CA ASP A 82 -22.71 -13.48 6.71
C ASP A 82 -21.97 -12.55 7.70
N TYR A 83 -22.54 -11.38 7.96
CA TYR A 83 -21.90 -10.38 8.81
C TYR A 83 -22.91 -9.48 9.55
N GLU A 84 -22.47 -8.96 10.68
CA GLU A 84 -23.13 -7.84 11.38
C GLU A 84 -22.62 -6.50 10.82
N PRO A 85 -23.47 -5.50 10.54
CA PRO A 85 -23.04 -4.19 10.03
C PRO A 85 -21.97 -3.51 10.92
N GLU A 86 -22.12 -3.65 12.24
CA GLU A 86 -21.19 -3.10 13.22
C GLU A 86 -19.80 -3.75 13.15
N ALA A 87 -19.74 -5.03 12.77
CA ALA A 87 -18.49 -5.75 12.56
C ALA A 87 -17.70 -5.18 11.38
N LEU A 88 -18.39 -4.85 10.28
CA LEU A 88 -17.76 -4.22 9.12
C LEU A 88 -17.36 -2.77 9.40
N THR A 89 -18.13 -2.04 10.18
CA THR A 89 -17.75 -0.70 10.67
C THR A 89 -16.45 -0.77 11.49
N LEU A 90 -16.34 -1.74 12.40
CA LEU A 90 -15.12 -1.98 13.15
C LEU A 90 -13.92 -2.28 12.23
N LEU A 91 -14.13 -3.10 11.20
CA LEU A 91 -13.10 -3.47 10.23
C LEU A 91 -12.66 -2.27 9.38
N ALA A 92 -13.62 -1.47 8.89
CA ALA A 92 -13.35 -0.26 8.11
C ALA A 92 -12.46 0.73 8.90
N LYS A 93 -12.77 0.99 10.17
CA LYS A 93 -11.95 1.83 11.07
C LYS A 93 -10.52 1.36 11.23
N ARG A 94 -10.26 0.05 11.11
CA ARG A 94 -8.92 -0.55 11.25
C ARG A 94 -8.20 -0.70 9.91
N SER A 95 -8.84 -0.29 8.80
CA SER A 95 -8.33 -0.47 7.44
C SER A 95 -7.34 0.59 6.97
N ARG A 96 -6.96 1.54 7.82
CA ARG A 96 -5.90 2.53 7.56
C ARG A 96 -6.13 3.33 6.26
N GLY A 97 -7.37 3.68 5.93
CA GLY A 97 -7.67 4.43 4.71
C GLY A 97 -7.36 3.68 3.39
N THR A 98 -7.12 2.37 3.43
CA THR A 98 -6.61 1.61 2.27
C THR A 98 -7.49 0.42 1.91
N PRO A 99 -8.12 0.41 0.71
CA PRO A 99 -8.99 -0.69 0.26
C PRO A 99 -8.29 -2.05 0.20
N ARG A 100 -6.98 -2.07 -0.08
CA ARG A 100 -6.19 -3.30 -0.07
C ARG A 100 -6.12 -3.91 1.34
N ILE A 101 -5.96 -3.06 2.35
CA ILE A 101 -5.95 -3.50 3.76
C ILE A 101 -7.34 -4.00 4.14
N THR A 102 -8.41 -3.28 3.79
CA THR A 102 -9.80 -3.73 4.00
C THR A 102 -10.00 -5.15 3.47
N ASN A 103 -9.66 -5.38 2.19
CA ASN A 103 -9.80 -6.71 1.58
C ASN A 103 -8.97 -7.78 2.29
N ARG A 104 -7.77 -7.45 2.73
CA ARG A 104 -6.92 -8.37 3.50
C ARG A 104 -7.57 -8.72 4.83
N LEU A 105 -8.06 -7.72 5.56
CA LEU A 105 -8.69 -7.91 6.87
C LEU A 105 -9.99 -8.71 6.76
N VAL A 106 -10.85 -8.45 5.76
CA VAL A 106 -12.05 -9.27 5.51
C VAL A 106 -11.68 -10.73 5.35
N ARG A 107 -10.67 -11.05 4.53
CA ARG A 107 -10.22 -12.43 4.32
C ARG A 107 -9.68 -13.07 5.61
N ARG A 108 -8.90 -12.33 6.40
CA ARG A 108 -8.37 -12.82 7.69
C ARG A 108 -9.48 -13.06 8.71
N CYS A 109 -10.44 -12.14 8.80
CA CYS A 109 -11.60 -12.32 9.66
C CYS A 109 -12.47 -13.51 9.22
N ARG A 110 -12.65 -13.71 7.90
CA ARG A 110 -13.30 -14.92 7.36
C ARG A 110 -12.60 -16.19 7.80
N ASP A 111 -11.28 -16.27 7.57
CA ASP A 111 -10.51 -17.46 7.91
C ASP A 111 -10.60 -17.77 9.42
N PHE A 112 -10.54 -16.72 10.26
CA PHE A 112 -10.74 -16.84 11.70
C PHE A 112 -12.15 -17.33 12.05
N ALA A 113 -13.19 -16.72 11.47
CA ALA A 113 -14.57 -17.07 11.70
C ALA A 113 -14.88 -18.53 11.34
N GLN A 114 -14.37 -19.00 10.20
CA GLN A 114 -14.56 -20.37 9.74
C GLN A 114 -13.86 -21.42 10.64
N VAL A 115 -12.74 -21.05 11.27
CA VAL A 115 -11.94 -22.00 12.07
C VAL A 115 -12.28 -21.93 13.57
N LYS A 116 -12.63 -20.75 14.08
CA LYS A 116 -12.77 -20.46 15.52
C LYS A 116 -14.17 -20.08 15.95
N ALA A 117 -15.08 -19.84 15.00
CA ALA A 117 -16.46 -19.48 15.24
C ALA A 117 -17.39 -20.23 14.28
N ASP A 118 -18.58 -19.73 14.07
CA ASP A 118 -19.64 -20.29 13.24
C ASP A 118 -19.66 -19.81 11.78
N GLY A 119 -18.60 -19.11 11.34
CA GLY A 119 -18.46 -18.60 9.98
C GLY A 119 -19.03 -17.18 9.79
N VAL A 120 -19.71 -16.63 10.81
CA VAL A 120 -20.31 -15.27 10.75
C VAL A 120 -19.32 -14.22 11.26
N LEU A 121 -19.25 -13.08 10.59
CA LEU A 121 -18.45 -11.93 11.01
C LEU A 121 -19.26 -11.09 12.03
N THR A 122 -19.19 -11.45 13.28
CA THR A 122 -19.74 -10.65 14.39
C THR A 122 -18.69 -9.64 14.89
N VAL A 123 -19.11 -8.63 15.67
CA VAL A 123 -18.18 -7.67 16.30
C VAL A 123 -17.12 -8.39 17.15
N SER A 124 -17.52 -9.44 17.89
CA SER A 124 -16.61 -10.22 18.71
C SER A 124 -15.62 -11.06 17.88
N THR A 125 -16.10 -11.69 16.80
CA THR A 125 -15.26 -12.48 15.88
C THR A 125 -14.24 -11.61 15.18
N VAL A 126 -14.66 -10.47 14.64
CA VAL A 126 -13.76 -9.50 13.99
C VAL A 126 -12.76 -8.93 14.99
N GLY A 127 -13.22 -8.56 16.20
CA GLY A 127 -12.34 -8.10 17.26
C GLY A 127 -11.22 -9.07 17.60
N ALA A 128 -11.58 -10.36 17.82
CA ALA A 128 -10.62 -11.42 18.13
C ALA A 128 -9.66 -11.72 16.95
N ALA A 129 -10.17 -11.68 15.72
CA ALA A 129 -9.33 -11.84 14.52
C ALA A 129 -8.30 -10.71 14.38
N LEU A 130 -8.72 -9.45 14.58
CA LEU A 130 -7.83 -8.29 14.53
C LEU A 130 -6.76 -8.33 15.63
N GLU A 131 -7.13 -8.78 16.84
CA GLU A 131 -6.19 -8.97 17.93
C GLU A 131 -5.14 -10.05 17.60
N LEU A 132 -5.57 -11.17 17.00
CA LEU A 132 -4.67 -12.22 16.52
C LEU A 132 -3.71 -11.72 15.44
N GLU A 133 -4.18 -10.84 14.54
CA GLU A 133 -3.34 -10.18 13.52
C GLU A 133 -2.46 -9.07 14.11
N GLY A 134 -2.52 -8.81 15.43
CA GLY A 134 -1.74 -7.80 16.11
C GLY A 134 -2.16 -6.36 15.81
N ILE A 135 -3.40 -6.16 15.34
CA ILE A 135 -3.94 -4.84 14.98
C ILE A 135 -4.70 -4.27 16.18
N ASP A 136 -4.27 -3.13 16.66
CA ASP A 136 -4.85 -2.47 17.82
C ASP A 136 -6.10 -1.63 17.49
N LYS A 137 -6.61 -0.91 18.50
CA LYS A 137 -7.83 -0.08 18.38
C LYS A 137 -7.68 1.09 17.40
N LEU A 138 -6.50 1.53 17.08
CA LEU A 138 -6.19 2.59 16.11
C LEU A 138 -5.84 2.05 14.73
N GLY A 139 -5.87 0.72 14.53
CA GLY A 139 -5.43 0.09 13.28
C GLY A 139 -3.91 -0.02 13.17
N LEU A 140 -3.17 0.19 14.26
CA LEU A 140 -1.72 0.09 14.28
C LEU A 140 -1.29 -1.38 14.40
N ASP A 141 -0.32 -1.77 13.59
CA ASP A 141 0.33 -3.07 13.70
C ASP A 141 1.54 -3.04 14.66
N ASP A 142 2.26 -4.14 14.76
CA ASP A 142 3.41 -4.21 15.67
C ASP A 142 4.53 -3.26 15.28
N LEU A 143 4.80 -3.11 13.99
CA LEU A 143 5.86 -2.21 13.52
C LEU A 143 5.53 -0.75 13.81
N ASP A 144 4.29 -0.32 13.59
CA ASP A 144 3.83 1.03 13.93
C ASP A 144 4.04 1.31 15.42
N ARG A 145 3.61 0.36 16.28
CA ARG A 145 3.75 0.53 17.74
C ARG A 145 5.20 0.54 18.19
N ARG A 146 6.06 -0.29 17.59
CA ARG A 146 7.51 -0.28 17.85
C ARG A 146 8.12 1.04 17.43
N PHE A 147 7.73 1.57 16.27
CA PHE A 147 8.19 2.87 15.76
C PHE A 147 7.82 3.99 16.75
N LEU A 148 6.55 4.13 17.10
CA LEU A 148 6.08 5.14 18.06
C LEU A 148 6.73 4.99 19.42
N ARG A 149 6.84 3.78 19.95
CA ARG A 149 7.49 3.51 21.24
C ARG A 149 8.97 3.89 21.20
N THR A 150 9.67 3.59 20.12
CA THR A 150 11.09 3.94 19.97
C THR A 150 11.29 5.45 20.00
N ILE A 151 10.46 6.22 19.29
CA ILE A 151 10.49 7.68 19.34
C ILE A 151 10.21 8.18 20.76
N ALA A 152 9.16 7.66 21.39
CA ALA A 152 8.74 8.12 22.73
C ALA A 152 9.76 7.79 23.83
N THR A 153 10.34 6.58 23.82
CA THR A 153 11.20 6.09 24.90
C THR A 153 12.68 6.34 24.63
N THR A 154 13.21 5.87 23.49
CA THR A 154 14.65 5.96 23.17
C THR A 154 15.05 7.39 22.85
N TYR A 155 14.21 8.09 22.07
CA TYR A 155 14.48 9.47 21.65
C TYR A 155 13.69 10.52 22.47
N ARG A 156 12.98 10.10 23.53
CA ARG A 156 12.26 10.97 24.48
C ARG A 156 11.27 11.93 23.83
N GLY A 157 10.65 11.52 22.71
CA GLY A 157 9.72 12.34 21.94
C GLY A 157 10.37 13.51 21.18
N GLY A 158 11.70 13.56 21.13
CA GLY A 158 12.45 14.60 20.43
C GLY A 158 12.52 14.39 18.92
N PRO A 159 12.96 15.39 18.16
CA PRO A 159 13.18 15.23 16.73
C PRO A 159 14.29 14.19 16.48
N VAL A 160 14.01 13.21 15.62
CA VAL A 160 14.92 12.14 15.27
C VAL A 160 14.83 11.86 13.77
N GLY A 161 15.99 11.61 13.13
CA GLY A 161 16.01 11.21 11.71
C GLY A 161 15.52 9.78 11.53
N ILE A 162 14.83 9.54 10.42
CA ILE A 162 14.25 8.23 10.09
C ILE A 162 15.30 7.11 10.07
N GLU A 163 16.51 7.40 9.59
CA GLU A 163 17.63 6.46 9.56
C GLU A 163 18.05 5.99 10.95
N ALA A 164 18.03 6.88 11.95
CA ALA A 164 18.36 6.53 13.33
C ALA A 164 17.29 5.63 13.95
N VAL A 165 16.02 5.90 13.66
CA VAL A 165 14.89 5.04 14.09
C VAL A 165 14.98 3.69 13.41
N ALA A 166 15.22 3.65 12.10
CA ALA A 166 15.36 2.42 11.32
C ALA A 166 16.49 1.54 11.87
N ALA A 167 17.67 2.13 12.12
CA ALA A 167 18.79 1.42 12.72
C ALA A 167 18.47 0.86 14.12
N THR A 168 17.71 1.61 14.94
CA THR A 168 17.29 1.17 16.28
C THR A 168 16.29 0.01 16.20
N LEU A 169 15.41 0.00 15.22
CA LEU A 169 14.40 -1.04 15.01
C LEU A 169 14.94 -2.27 14.28
N GLY A 170 16.10 -2.17 13.62
CA GLY A 170 16.63 -3.19 12.72
C GLY A 170 15.84 -3.30 11.42
N GLU A 171 15.25 -2.20 10.96
CA GLU A 171 14.43 -2.11 9.74
C GLU A 171 15.15 -1.25 8.69
N GLU A 172 14.74 -1.37 7.43
CA GLU A 172 15.19 -0.48 6.37
C GLU A 172 14.46 0.87 6.45
N SER A 173 15.17 1.99 6.25
CA SER A 173 14.58 3.33 6.25
C SER A 173 13.44 3.46 5.25
N ASP A 174 13.59 2.88 4.06
CA ASP A 174 12.58 2.86 3.01
C ASP A 174 11.28 2.16 3.45
N THR A 175 11.38 1.09 4.25
CA THR A 175 10.21 0.42 4.82
C THR A 175 9.44 1.35 5.75
N LEU A 176 10.14 2.10 6.60
CA LEU A 176 9.49 3.05 7.51
C LEU A 176 8.82 4.20 6.74
N VAL A 177 9.50 4.75 5.75
CA VAL A 177 8.99 5.85 4.91
C VAL A 177 7.78 5.42 4.06
N ASP A 178 7.79 4.20 3.52
CA ASP A 178 6.75 3.76 2.59
C ASP A 178 5.55 3.10 3.28
N VAL A 179 5.74 2.49 4.46
CA VAL A 179 4.72 1.66 5.11
C VAL A 179 4.21 2.29 6.40
N VAL A 180 5.09 2.84 7.24
CA VAL A 180 4.76 3.31 8.59
C VAL A 180 4.35 4.79 8.61
N GLU A 181 5.24 5.67 8.12
CA GLU A 181 5.01 7.13 8.18
C GLU A 181 3.70 7.59 7.52
N PRO A 182 3.31 7.11 6.32
CA PRO A 182 2.14 7.66 5.62
C PRO A 182 0.86 7.54 6.42
N TYR A 183 0.70 6.47 7.18
CA TYR A 183 -0.46 6.29 8.04
C TYR A 183 -0.34 7.08 9.35
N LEU A 184 0.80 7.02 10.01
CA LEU A 184 1.01 7.73 11.28
C LEU A 184 0.93 9.25 11.16
N LEU A 185 1.30 9.81 10.01
CA LEU A 185 1.17 11.25 9.73
C LEU A 185 -0.28 11.67 9.48
N GLN A 186 -1.17 10.73 9.16
CA GLN A 186 -2.59 10.98 8.93
C GLN A 186 -3.43 10.76 10.20
N ALA A 187 -3.04 9.81 11.04
CA ALA A 187 -3.75 9.45 12.26
C ALA A 187 -3.48 10.45 13.39
#